data_b40f9abf802365458cc9d440696d231a
#
_entry.id   b40f9abf802365458cc9d440696d231a
#
_cell.length_a   1.000
_cell.length_b   1.000
_cell.length_c   1.000
_cell.angle_alpha   90.00
_cell.angle_beta   90.00
_cell.angle_gamma   90.00
#
_symmetry.space_group_name_H-M   'P 1'
#
loop_
_entity.id
_entity.type
_entity.pdbx_description
1 polymer ?
#
loop_
_entity_poly.entity_id
_entity_poly.type
_entity_poly.pdbx_seq_one_letter_code
_entity_poly.pdbx_strand_id
1 'polypeptide(L)'
;MTLPTDTRPDCLRLLVLTPEYADYLWFSAMLADDSEICSDATWCPDLVDCDDLISNASFDVIVWDCVFHGGSEASFLQYLSVSSEDKPILAMSAESCGEKARYLVENGASDYLSRRELDPWNFRRSIKCLWYRSQLTQSANGQLGREVATGFINRDLFFDRLQQAVLRAERANHRLALLHLNIDDFRNINESFGYQKSDQLMLRLAERLRQTLRRVDSLMRIGGDELAIIVEKVEDSLDITQIIRKVVSALDEPVMVDGQNVVVSASLGVATYPEAGDSPEELLRRANRAMFEAKRDPGTSYRFYDRQLHISAGYQLRLEADLRNALRGKELELYYQPRIDLATEEVRGVECLLRWNHPERGLVGPDEFIPVAERSGLIVPIGYWVIEQACKRLQESTELGFPGLVFAVNLSFRQFHDRKMTETIFRIIFNANVDTSLLELELTESAMMHDPEYAQRCLRELNQLGISFALDDFGTGFSSLSNLQHLPISLVKIDKSFVQELGQSADAEHIIRAIISLAHSLQISVVAEGVETEGQLEFLRQQHCDEIQGYYYARPMPWNDLVKFMNRQNQSACLQK
;
A
#
# COMPACT_ATOMS: atom_id res chain seq x y z
N MET A 1 -18.11 -50.27 -26.71
CA MET A 1 -18.41 -48.92 -27.25
C MET A 1 -19.73 -48.52 -26.64
N THR A 2 -19.73 -47.97 -25.42
CA THR A 2 -20.88 -47.51 -24.66
C THR A 2 -20.60 -46.13 -24.23
N LEU A 3 -21.36 -45.18 -24.76
CA LEU A 3 -21.38 -43.75 -24.38
C LEU A 3 -21.83 -43.61 -22.91
N PRO A 4 -21.26 -42.75 -22.09
CA PRO A 4 -21.80 -42.45 -20.79
C PRO A 4 -22.97 -41.48 -20.97
N THR A 5 -24.19 -41.98 -20.81
CA THR A 5 -25.43 -41.24 -20.60
C THR A 5 -25.57 -41.04 -19.09
N ASP A 6 -25.37 -39.85 -18.61
CA ASP A 6 -26.11 -39.27 -17.49
C ASP A 6 -25.69 -37.78 -17.25
N THR A 7 -26.15 -36.90 -18.15
CA THR A 7 -26.27 -35.48 -17.83
C THR A 7 -27.76 -35.16 -17.81
N ARG A 8 -28.31 -35.05 -16.59
CA ARG A 8 -29.63 -34.39 -16.43
C ARG A 8 -29.50 -33.00 -17.02
N PRO A 9 -30.49 -32.49 -17.77
CA PRO A 9 -30.46 -31.13 -18.25
C PRO A 9 -30.35 -30.18 -17.07
N ASP A 10 -29.43 -29.21 -17.14
CA ASP A 10 -29.25 -28.18 -16.11
C ASP A 10 -30.61 -27.47 -15.93
N CYS A 11 -31.12 -27.49 -14.70
CA CYS A 11 -32.42 -26.89 -14.39
C CYS A 11 -32.20 -25.37 -14.25
N LEU A 12 -32.89 -24.60 -15.09
CA LEU A 12 -32.88 -23.14 -15.11
C LEU A 12 -33.52 -22.58 -13.84
N ARG A 13 -32.80 -21.83 -13.04
CA ARG A 13 -33.26 -21.22 -11.79
C ARG A 13 -33.55 -19.75 -12.02
N LEU A 14 -34.78 -19.34 -11.70
CA LEU A 14 -35.29 -18.00 -11.89
C LEU A 14 -35.57 -17.32 -10.55
N LEU A 15 -35.21 -16.05 -10.42
CA LEU A 15 -35.69 -15.19 -9.35
C LEU A 15 -36.73 -14.25 -9.91
N VAL A 16 -37.95 -14.31 -9.38
CA VAL A 16 -39.10 -13.51 -9.88
C VAL A 16 -39.44 -12.43 -8.86
N LEU A 17 -39.11 -11.18 -9.20
CA LEU A 17 -39.38 -9.99 -8.40
C LEU A 17 -40.72 -9.38 -8.81
N THR A 18 -41.76 -9.70 -8.06
CA THR A 18 -43.15 -9.16 -8.30
C THR A 18 -43.90 -9.07 -6.99
N PRO A 19 -44.67 -8.00 -6.72
CA PRO A 19 -45.44 -7.86 -5.49
C PRO A 19 -46.65 -8.81 -5.43
N GLU A 20 -47.14 -9.27 -6.60
CA GLU A 20 -48.36 -10.05 -6.69
C GLU A 20 -48.05 -11.54 -6.87
N TYR A 21 -48.54 -12.39 -5.97
CA TYR A 21 -48.40 -13.86 -6.07
C TYR A 21 -49.06 -14.45 -7.30
N ALA A 22 -50.15 -13.81 -7.76
CA ALA A 22 -50.85 -14.21 -8.97
C ALA A 22 -49.97 -14.04 -10.24
N ASP A 23 -49.16 -12.98 -10.30
CA ASP A 23 -48.20 -12.74 -11.37
C ASP A 23 -47.07 -13.77 -11.37
N TYR A 24 -46.54 -14.08 -10.18
CA TYR A 24 -45.56 -15.15 -10.05
C TYR A 24 -46.09 -16.51 -10.54
N LEU A 25 -47.31 -16.88 -10.15
CA LEU A 25 -47.94 -18.12 -10.63
C LEU A 25 -48.14 -18.11 -12.15
N TRP A 26 -48.49 -16.97 -12.72
CA TRP A 26 -48.67 -16.82 -14.14
C TRP A 26 -47.35 -16.98 -14.90
N PHE A 27 -46.25 -16.37 -14.44
CA PHE A 27 -44.93 -16.55 -15.03
C PHE A 27 -44.42 -17.99 -14.88
N SER A 28 -44.60 -18.59 -13.72
CA SER A 28 -44.22 -19.97 -13.48
C SER A 28 -45.00 -20.96 -14.36
N ALA A 29 -46.30 -20.72 -14.57
CA ALA A 29 -47.13 -21.54 -15.44
C ALA A 29 -46.70 -21.43 -16.92
N MET A 30 -46.26 -20.26 -17.38
CA MET A 30 -45.73 -20.09 -18.73
C MET A 30 -44.47 -20.91 -18.99
N LEU A 31 -43.69 -21.24 -17.98
CA LEU A 31 -42.47 -22.03 -18.08
C LEU A 31 -42.70 -23.54 -17.87
N ALA A 32 -43.76 -23.91 -17.14
CA ALA A 32 -44.02 -25.31 -16.77
C ALA A 32 -44.33 -26.25 -17.96
N ASP A 33 -44.80 -25.72 -19.09
CA ASP A 33 -45.13 -26.48 -20.30
C ASP A 33 -43.97 -26.62 -21.30
N ASP A 34 -42.70 -26.29 -20.88
CA ASP A 34 -41.57 -26.41 -21.78
C ASP A 34 -40.92 -27.79 -21.66
N SER A 35 -41.00 -28.59 -22.73
CA SER A 35 -40.40 -29.94 -22.77
C SER A 35 -38.88 -29.94 -22.92
N GLU A 36 -38.27 -28.80 -23.20
CA GLU A 36 -36.85 -28.67 -23.50
C GLU A 36 -36.02 -28.21 -22.28
N ILE A 37 -36.62 -27.51 -21.30
CA ILE A 37 -35.91 -26.94 -20.16
C ILE A 37 -36.69 -27.20 -18.87
N CYS A 38 -36.01 -27.84 -17.92
CA CYS A 38 -36.45 -27.86 -16.53
C CYS A 38 -36.24 -26.45 -15.93
N SER A 39 -37.29 -25.86 -15.35
CA SER A 39 -37.17 -24.54 -14.69
C SER A 39 -37.66 -24.61 -13.26
N ASP A 40 -36.95 -23.92 -12.38
CA ASP A 40 -37.28 -23.69 -10.98
C ASP A 40 -37.36 -22.18 -10.72
N ALA A 41 -38.50 -21.70 -10.25
CA ALA A 41 -38.74 -20.28 -10.04
C ALA A 41 -38.92 -19.98 -8.53
N THR A 42 -38.18 -19.03 -8.04
CA THR A 42 -38.27 -18.52 -6.67
C THR A 42 -38.96 -17.16 -6.66
N TRP A 43 -39.96 -17.01 -5.81
CA TRP A 43 -40.71 -15.75 -5.70
C TRP A 43 -40.10 -14.84 -4.65
N CYS A 44 -39.97 -13.55 -4.96
CA CYS A 44 -39.62 -12.50 -4.04
C CYS A 44 -40.76 -11.46 -4.00
N PRO A 45 -41.50 -11.37 -2.89
CA PRO A 45 -42.69 -10.50 -2.80
C PRO A 45 -42.36 -9.06 -2.43
N ASP A 46 -41.24 -8.80 -1.72
CA ASP A 46 -40.88 -7.48 -1.23
C ASP A 46 -39.37 -7.24 -1.23
N LEU A 47 -38.99 -6.00 -0.93
CA LEU A 47 -37.60 -5.56 -0.92
C LEU A 47 -36.80 -6.08 0.28
N VAL A 48 -37.46 -6.49 1.36
CA VAL A 48 -36.78 -6.98 2.59
C VAL A 48 -36.18 -8.35 2.32
N ASP A 49 -36.92 -9.21 1.63
CA ASP A 49 -36.47 -10.56 1.26
C ASP A 49 -35.52 -10.54 0.06
N CYS A 50 -35.51 -9.45 -0.73
CA CYS A 50 -34.75 -9.34 -1.97
C CYS A 50 -33.24 -9.46 -1.75
N ASP A 51 -32.67 -8.78 -0.75
CA ASP A 51 -31.25 -8.81 -0.41
C ASP A 51 -30.78 -10.20 0.00
N ASP A 52 -31.56 -10.88 0.83
CA ASP A 52 -31.24 -12.22 1.31
C ASP A 52 -31.30 -13.26 0.19
N LEU A 53 -32.31 -13.14 -0.72
CA LEU A 53 -32.46 -14.05 -1.86
C LEU A 53 -31.35 -13.82 -2.91
N ILE A 54 -30.99 -12.57 -3.21
CA ILE A 54 -29.92 -12.25 -4.15
C ILE A 54 -28.57 -12.75 -3.62
N SER A 55 -28.33 -12.61 -2.31
CA SER A 55 -27.02 -12.96 -1.70
C SER A 55 -26.86 -14.46 -1.42
N ASN A 56 -27.94 -15.17 -1.10
CA ASN A 56 -27.88 -16.55 -0.62
C ASN A 56 -28.42 -17.60 -1.60
N ALA A 57 -29.24 -17.23 -2.58
CA ALA A 57 -29.81 -18.14 -3.55
C ALA A 57 -29.03 -18.12 -4.89
N SER A 58 -28.72 -19.30 -5.42
CA SER A 58 -28.17 -19.41 -6.77
C SER A 58 -29.29 -19.40 -7.80
N PHE A 59 -29.35 -18.38 -8.67
CA PHE A 59 -30.27 -18.25 -9.80
C PHE A 59 -29.51 -17.87 -11.07
N ASP A 60 -30.14 -18.12 -12.23
CA ASP A 60 -29.53 -17.94 -13.54
C ASP A 60 -30.05 -16.71 -14.27
N VAL A 61 -31.33 -16.31 -14.05
CA VAL A 61 -31.97 -15.14 -14.63
C VAL A 61 -32.91 -14.49 -13.61
N ILE A 62 -32.93 -13.16 -13.59
CA ILE A 62 -33.86 -12.37 -12.79
C ILE A 62 -35.00 -11.92 -13.71
N VAL A 63 -36.25 -12.16 -13.33
CA VAL A 63 -37.45 -11.59 -13.93
C VAL A 63 -37.95 -10.48 -13.03
N TRP A 64 -37.83 -9.24 -13.46
CA TRP A 64 -38.20 -8.07 -12.69
C TRP A 64 -39.44 -7.38 -13.26
N ASP A 65 -40.49 -7.31 -12.46
CA ASP A 65 -41.66 -6.47 -12.76
C ASP A 65 -41.36 -5.03 -12.34
N CYS A 66 -41.46 -4.08 -13.28
CA CYS A 66 -41.13 -2.67 -13.03
C CYS A 66 -42.00 -2.00 -11.94
N VAL A 67 -43.08 -2.62 -11.50
CA VAL A 67 -43.87 -2.17 -10.35
C VAL A 67 -43.15 -2.46 -9.01
N PHE A 68 -42.24 -3.41 -9.04
CA PHE A 68 -41.44 -3.82 -7.87
C PHE A 68 -40.17 -2.95 -7.74
N HIS A 69 -40.27 -1.86 -6.98
CA HIS A 69 -39.13 -0.98 -6.72
C HIS A 69 -39.36 -0.13 -5.45
N GLY A 70 -38.29 0.22 -4.73
CA GLY A 70 -38.30 1.07 -3.52
C GLY A 70 -37.89 2.53 -3.75
N GLY A 71 -38.01 3.03 -4.98
CA GLY A 71 -37.56 4.38 -5.34
C GLY A 71 -37.79 4.67 -6.83
N SER A 72 -36.75 5.03 -7.58
CA SER A 72 -36.84 5.11 -9.03
C SER A 72 -36.46 3.78 -9.68
N GLU A 73 -37.08 3.43 -10.83
CA GLU A 73 -36.75 2.22 -11.60
C GLU A 73 -35.26 2.15 -11.96
N ALA A 74 -34.66 3.27 -12.36
CA ALA A 74 -33.23 3.31 -12.69
C ALA A 74 -32.33 3.01 -11.48
N SER A 75 -32.65 3.55 -10.31
CA SER A 75 -31.90 3.27 -9.08
C SER A 75 -32.00 1.80 -8.66
N PHE A 76 -33.18 1.20 -8.84
CA PHE A 76 -33.39 -0.21 -8.52
C PHE A 76 -32.71 -1.14 -9.53
N LEU A 77 -32.72 -0.81 -10.83
CA LEU A 77 -31.95 -1.54 -11.83
C LEU A 77 -30.45 -1.49 -11.57
N GLN A 78 -29.94 -0.32 -11.22
CA GLN A 78 -28.52 -0.16 -10.87
C GLN A 78 -28.16 -0.97 -9.63
N TYR A 79 -29.04 -1.00 -8.62
CA TYR A 79 -28.88 -1.86 -7.46
C TYR A 79 -28.88 -3.35 -7.87
N LEU A 80 -29.85 -3.82 -8.65
CA LEU A 80 -29.92 -5.21 -9.12
C LEU A 80 -28.67 -5.60 -9.93
N SER A 81 -28.21 -4.75 -10.85
CA SER A 81 -27.03 -5.05 -11.69
C SER A 81 -25.75 -5.20 -10.86
N VAL A 82 -25.59 -4.45 -9.76
CA VAL A 82 -24.44 -4.54 -8.87
C VAL A 82 -24.55 -5.76 -7.94
N SER A 83 -25.75 -6.00 -7.38
CA SER A 83 -25.96 -7.05 -6.36
C SER A 83 -26.08 -8.46 -6.95
N SER A 84 -26.45 -8.59 -8.21
CA SER A 84 -26.67 -9.89 -8.87
C SER A 84 -25.45 -10.48 -9.59
N GLU A 85 -24.25 -9.93 -9.43
CA GLU A 85 -23.02 -10.41 -10.07
C GLU A 85 -23.14 -10.60 -11.59
N ASP A 86 -23.68 -9.62 -12.31
CA ASP A 86 -23.90 -9.63 -13.76
C ASP A 86 -24.90 -10.70 -14.27
N LYS A 87 -25.83 -11.16 -13.43
CA LYS A 87 -26.91 -12.04 -13.91
C LYS A 87 -27.87 -11.28 -14.82
N PRO A 88 -28.37 -11.90 -15.91
CA PRO A 88 -29.26 -11.22 -16.84
C PRO A 88 -30.60 -10.88 -16.20
N ILE A 89 -31.06 -9.64 -16.43
CA ILE A 89 -32.30 -9.10 -15.90
C ILE A 89 -33.31 -8.92 -17.06
N LEU A 90 -34.43 -9.63 -16.98
CA LEU A 90 -35.59 -9.42 -17.86
C LEU A 90 -36.53 -8.42 -17.17
N ALA A 91 -36.62 -7.21 -17.70
CA ALA A 91 -37.55 -6.20 -17.20
C ALA A 91 -38.92 -6.34 -17.83
N MET A 92 -39.98 -6.20 -17.02
CA MET A 92 -41.39 -6.28 -17.50
C MET A 92 -42.20 -5.08 -17.03
N SER A 93 -43.00 -4.49 -17.93
CA SER A 93 -43.86 -3.35 -17.64
C SER A 93 -45.19 -3.47 -18.37
N ALA A 94 -46.23 -2.80 -17.87
CA ALA A 94 -47.54 -2.70 -18.54
C ALA A 94 -47.52 -1.82 -19.77
N GLU A 95 -46.48 -1.03 -20.00
CA GLU A 95 -46.35 -0.13 -21.13
C GLU A 95 -45.77 -0.86 -22.35
N SER A 96 -46.34 -0.63 -23.53
CA SER A 96 -45.78 -1.08 -24.81
C SER A 96 -45.16 0.11 -25.56
N CYS A 97 -44.09 0.70 -24.98
CA CYS A 97 -43.45 1.87 -25.56
C CYS A 97 -41.96 1.59 -25.82
N GLY A 98 -41.53 1.81 -27.07
CA GLY A 98 -40.10 1.64 -27.43
C GLY A 98 -39.14 2.57 -26.66
N GLU A 99 -39.62 3.72 -26.18
CA GLU A 99 -38.86 4.63 -25.34
C GLU A 99 -38.60 4.01 -23.94
N LYS A 100 -39.63 3.33 -23.38
CA LYS A 100 -39.49 2.64 -22.09
C LYS A 100 -38.52 1.46 -22.17
N ALA A 101 -38.65 0.67 -23.24
CA ALA A 101 -37.73 -0.43 -23.50
C ALA A 101 -36.26 0.06 -23.58
N ARG A 102 -36.06 1.11 -24.37
CA ARG A 102 -34.73 1.73 -24.53
C ARG A 102 -34.20 2.26 -23.21
N TYR A 103 -35.01 2.98 -22.45
CA TYR A 103 -34.66 3.52 -21.14
C TYR A 103 -34.22 2.42 -20.16
N LEU A 104 -34.96 1.32 -20.07
CA LEU A 104 -34.64 0.21 -19.15
C LEU A 104 -33.35 -0.52 -19.57
N VAL A 105 -33.16 -0.75 -20.87
CA VAL A 105 -31.93 -1.38 -21.38
C VAL A 105 -30.70 -0.49 -21.17
N GLU A 106 -30.81 0.82 -21.42
CA GLU A 106 -29.73 1.79 -21.18
C GLU A 106 -29.36 1.89 -19.67
N ASN A 107 -30.28 1.53 -18.76
CA ASN A 107 -30.02 1.53 -17.30
C ASN A 107 -29.68 0.15 -16.71
N GLY A 108 -29.50 -0.90 -17.56
CA GLY A 108 -28.92 -2.17 -17.08
C GLY A 108 -29.82 -3.40 -17.22
N ALA A 109 -31.05 -3.27 -17.75
CA ALA A 109 -31.86 -4.45 -18.11
C ALA A 109 -31.23 -5.17 -19.32
N SER A 110 -31.18 -6.50 -19.28
CA SER A 110 -30.64 -7.32 -20.37
C SER A 110 -31.62 -7.50 -21.52
N ASP A 111 -32.93 -7.45 -21.22
CA ASP A 111 -34.03 -7.47 -22.19
C ASP A 111 -35.31 -6.87 -21.58
N TYR A 112 -36.30 -6.57 -22.40
CA TYR A 112 -37.56 -5.97 -22.00
C TYR A 112 -38.76 -6.65 -22.66
N LEU A 113 -39.81 -6.93 -21.89
CA LEU A 113 -41.10 -7.42 -22.41
C LEU A 113 -42.27 -6.58 -21.89
N SER A 114 -43.18 -6.22 -22.80
CA SER A 114 -44.45 -5.60 -22.42
C SER A 114 -45.44 -6.65 -21.93
N ARG A 115 -46.08 -6.45 -20.75
CA ARG A 115 -47.12 -7.34 -20.25
C ARG A 115 -48.32 -7.45 -21.20
N ARG A 116 -48.58 -6.43 -22.05
CA ARG A 116 -49.68 -6.44 -23.03
C ARG A 116 -49.44 -7.36 -24.23
N GLU A 117 -48.16 -7.59 -24.53
CA GLU A 117 -47.70 -8.38 -25.68
C GLU A 117 -47.13 -9.73 -25.20
N LEU A 118 -47.30 -10.04 -23.91
CA LEU A 118 -46.75 -11.23 -23.32
C LEU A 118 -47.60 -12.45 -23.64
N ASP A 119 -46.98 -13.38 -24.32
CA ASP A 119 -47.50 -14.74 -24.56
C ASP A 119 -46.47 -15.79 -24.10
N PRO A 120 -46.87 -17.04 -23.86
CA PRO A 120 -45.95 -18.08 -23.39
C PRO A 120 -44.73 -18.30 -24.28
N TRP A 121 -44.88 -18.11 -25.59
CA TRP A 121 -43.79 -18.32 -26.55
C TRP A 121 -42.75 -17.19 -26.47
N ASN A 122 -43.18 -15.92 -26.46
CA ASN A 122 -42.29 -14.76 -26.36
C ASN A 122 -41.53 -14.76 -25.02
N PHE A 123 -42.24 -15.07 -23.93
CA PHE A 123 -41.63 -15.14 -22.61
C PHE A 123 -40.56 -16.22 -22.53
N ARG A 124 -40.89 -17.47 -22.92
CA ARG A 124 -39.92 -18.57 -22.95
C ARG A 124 -38.72 -18.26 -23.84
N ARG A 125 -38.96 -17.68 -25.01
CA ARG A 125 -37.90 -17.30 -25.94
C ARG A 125 -36.93 -16.29 -25.31
N SER A 126 -37.45 -15.22 -24.70
CA SER A 126 -36.60 -14.21 -24.04
C SER A 126 -35.79 -14.80 -22.88
N ILE A 127 -36.40 -15.58 -22.00
CA ILE A 127 -35.72 -16.27 -20.92
C ILE A 127 -34.64 -17.21 -21.47
N LYS A 128 -34.95 -18.05 -22.48
CA LYS A 128 -33.97 -18.94 -23.11
C LYS A 128 -32.82 -18.16 -23.74
N CYS A 129 -33.11 -17.10 -24.48
CA CYS A 129 -32.08 -16.26 -25.10
C CYS A 129 -31.15 -15.62 -24.04
N LEU A 130 -31.72 -15.11 -22.96
CA LEU A 130 -30.95 -14.53 -21.87
C LEU A 130 -30.09 -15.57 -21.17
N TRP A 131 -30.64 -16.74 -20.85
CA TRP A 131 -29.93 -17.83 -20.25
C TRP A 131 -28.80 -18.36 -21.13
N TYR A 132 -29.08 -18.68 -22.41
CA TYR A 132 -28.04 -19.13 -23.33
C TYR A 132 -26.97 -18.06 -23.59
N ARG A 133 -27.34 -16.78 -23.68
CA ARG A 133 -26.40 -15.68 -23.81
C ARG A 133 -25.53 -15.55 -22.55
N SER A 134 -26.11 -15.68 -21.37
CA SER A 134 -25.37 -15.69 -20.11
C SER A 134 -24.44 -16.90 -20.01
N GLN A 135 -24.91 -18.10 -20.38
CA GLN A 135 -24.10 -19.31 -20.48
C GLN A 135 -22.96 -19.16 -21.48
N LEU A 136 -23.24 -18.58 -22.66
CA LEU A 136 -22.22 -18.28 -23.67
C LEU A 136 -21.24 -17.20 -23.17
N THR A 137 -21.73 -16.18 -22.48
CA THR A 137 -20.87 -15.12 -21.89
C THR A 137 -20.07 -15.66 -20.72
N GLN A 138 -20.65 -16.48 -19.84
CA GLN A 138 -19.94 -17.18 -18.78
C GLN A 138 -18.97 -18.24 -19.32
N SER A 139 -19.37 -18.98 -20.35
CA SER A 139 -18.50 -19.93 -21.06
C SER A 139 -17.44 -19.20 -21.88
N ALA A 140 -17.77 -18.07 -22.50
CA ALA A 140 -16.83 -17.22 -23.21
C ALA A 140 -15.89 -16.50 -22.23
N ASN A 141 -16.38 -15.96 -21.13
CA ASN A 141 -15.54 -15.38 -20.08
C ASN A 141 -14.77 -16.45 -19.29
N GLY A 142 -15.30 -17.66 -19.17
CA GLY A 142 -14.61 -18.79 -18.53
C GLY A 142 -13.64 -19.53 -19.46
N GLN A 143 -13.91 -19.60 -20.77
CA GLN A 143 -13.06 -20.30 -21.74
C GLN A 143 -12.23 -19.37 -22.64
N LEU A 144 -12.67 -18.16 -22.91
CA LEU A 144 -11.89 -17.15 -23.65
C LEU A 144 -10.89 -16.40 -22.79
N GLY A 145 -11.06 -16.40 -21.47
CA GLY A 145 -10.17 -15.69 -20.54
C GLY A 145 -9.14 -16.56 -19.83
N ARG A 146 -9.28 -17.90 -19.86
CA ARG A 146 -8.33 -18.81 -19.20
C ARG A 146 -7.94 -19.97 -20.10
N GLU A 147 -6.68 -20.33 -20.04
CA GLU A 147 -6.15 -21.49 -20.73
C GLU A 147 -6.75 -22.78 -20.13
N VAL A 148 -7.43 -23.59 -20.92
CA VAL A 148 -8.20 -24.76 -20.48
C VAL A 148 -7.32 -25.78 -19.72
N ALA A 149 -6.04 -25.86 -20.06
CA ALA A 149 -5.09 -26.79 -19.43
C ALA A 149 -4.56 -26.34 -18.08
N THR A 150 -4.45 -25.04 -17.82
CA THR A 150 -3.72 -24.48 -16.68
C THR A 150 -4.54 -23.50 -15.82
N GLY A 151 -5.73 -23.10 -16.27
CA GLY A 151 -6.57 -22.13 -15.56
C GLY A 151 -6.02 -20.71 -15.55
N PHE A 152 -4.91 -20.45 -16.27
CA PHE A 152 -4.34 -19.10 -16.40
C PHE A 152 -5.16 -18.20 -17.31
N ILE A 153 -5.08 -16.90 -17.05
CA ILE A 153 -5.65 -15.85 -17.89
C ILE A 153 -4.94 -15.87 -19.25
N ASN A 154 -5.73 -15.86 -20.34
CA ASN A 154 -5.20 -15.83 -21.69
C ASN A 154 -4.66 -14.45 -22.10
N ARG A 155 -4.03 -14.37 -23.27
CA ARG A 155 -3.39 -13.16 -23.79
C ARG A 155 -4.35 -11.99 -23.98
N ASP A 156 -5.58 -12.23 -24.41
CA ASP A 156 -6.56 -11.15 -24.68
C ASP A 156 -7.01 -10.49 -23.37
N LEU A 157 -7.31 -11.30 -22.36
CA LEU A 157 -7.65 -10.80 -21.03
C LEU A 157 -6.46 -10.14 -20.32
N PHE A 158 -5.22 -10.55 -20.65
CA PHE A 158 -4.02 -9.86 -20.18
C PHE A 158 -3.97 -8.42 -20.68
N PHE A 159 -4.14 -8.20 -21.97
CA PHE A 159 -4.11 -6.85 -22.53
C PHE A 159 -5.25 -5.97 -21.99
N ASP A 160 -6.45 -6.51 -21.83
CA ASP A 160 -7.57 -5.80 -21.22
C ASP A 160 -7.23 -5.37 -19.77
N ARG A 161 -6.72 -6.30 -18.95
CA ARG A 161 -6.31 -5.97 -17.57
C ARG A 161 -5.19 -4.94 -17.51
N LEU A 162 -4.18 -5.06 -18.37
CA LEU A 162 -3.08 -4.09 -18.42
C LEU A 162 -3.60 -2.71 -18.86
N GLN A 163 -4.50 -2.65 -19.84
CA GLN A 163 -5.15 -1.41 -20.25
C GLN A 163 -5.94 -0.77 -19.10
N GLN A 164 -6.72 -1.56 -18.37
CA GLN A 164 -7.46 -1.08 -17.20
C GLN A 164 -6.51 -0.58 -16.09
N ALA A 165 -5.39 -1.26 -15.86
CA ALA A 165 -4.40 -0.84 -14.89
C ALA A 165 -3.73 0.49 -15.29
N VAL A 166 -3.38 0.67 -16.58
CA VAL A 166 -2.83 1.93 -17.11
C VAL A 166 -3.83 3.08 -16.93
N LEU A 167 -5.11 2.87 -17.29
CA LEU A 167 -6.15 3.89 -17.12
C LEU A 167 -6.38 4.27 -15.65
N ARG A 168 -6.28 3.31 -14.72
CA ARG A 168 -6.36 3.60 -13.27
C ARG A 168 -5.13 4.40 -12.81
N ALA A 169 -3.95 4.02 -13.26
CA ALA A 169 -2.70 4.69 -12.94
C ALA A 169 -2.71 6.14 -13.43
N GLU A 170 -3.16 6.38 -14.65
CA GLU A 170 -3.32 7.72 -15.24
C GLU A 170 -4.27 8.60 -14.42
N ARG A 171 -5.49 8.09 -14.11
CA ARG A 171 -6.50 8.85 -13.33
C ARG A 171 -6.04 9.19 -11.92
N ALA A 172 -5.32 8.29 -11.28
CA ALA A 172 -4.87 8.44 -9.91
C ALA A 172 -3.45 9.03 -9.80
N ASN A 173 -2.83 9.37 -10.93
CA ASN A 173 -1.47 9.91 -11.04
C ASN A 173 -0.43 9.08 -10.26
N HIS A 174 -0.49 7.75 -10.42
CA HIS A 174 0.47 6.84 -9.81
C HIS A 174 1.17 5.99 -10.88
N ARG A 175 2.25 5.33 -10.49
CA ARG A 175 3.00 4.41 -11.34
C ARG A 175 2.46 3.00 -11.24
N LEU A 176 2.65 2.21 -12.30
CA LEU A 176 2.54 0.75 -12.28
C LEU A 176 3.80 0.11 -12.87
N ALA A 177 4.03 -1.16 -12.57
CA ALA A 177 5.10 -1.92 -13.20
C ALA A 177 4.56 -3.20 -13.85
N LEU A 178 5.07 -3.48 -15.04
CA LEU A 178 4.89 -4.75 -15.72
C LEU A 178 6.19 -5.56 -15.62
N LEU A 179 6.12 -6.74 -15.01
CA LEU A 179 7.19 -7.73 -15.01
C LEU A 179 6.85 -8.80 -16.05
N HIS A 180 7.73 -9.02 -17.01
CA HIS A 180 7.63 -10.10 -17.96
C HIS A 180 8.71 -11.15 -17.63
N LEU A 181 8.29 -12.37 -17.37
CA LEU A 181 9.15 -13.48 -16.95
C LEU A 181 9.17 -14.56 -18.01
N ASN A 182 10.32 -15.15 -18.24
CA ASN A 182 10.47 -16.36 -19.04
C ASN A 182 11.26 -17.39 -18.21
N ILE A 183 10.75 -18.61 -18.12
CA ILE A 183 11.47 -19.71 -17.47
C ILE A 183 12.55 -20.20 -18.41
N ASP A 184 13.80 -20.15 -17.95
CA ASP A 184 14.94 -20.52 -18.76
C ASP A 184 14.95 -22.04 -19.02
N ASP A 185 15.41 -22.42 -20.22
CA ASP A 185 15.52 -23.82 -20.63
C ASP A 185 14.25 -24.67 -20.51
N PHE A 186 13.05 -24.05 -20.52
CA PHE A 186 11.78 -24.74 -20.37
C PHE A 186 11.55 -25.83 -21.42
N ARG A 187 12.14 -25.68 -22.60
CA ARG A 187 12.12 -26.70 -23.63
C ARG A 187 12.83 -27.98 -23.15
N ASN A 188 13.98 -27.89 -22.51
CA ASN A 188 14.72 -29.02 -21.95
C ASN A 188 13.92 -29.70 -20.82
N ILE A 189 13.17 -28.89 -20.03
CA ILE A 189 12.25 -29.40 -19.01
C ILE A 189 11.13 -30.21 -19.68
N ASN A 190 10.54 -29.72 -20.76
CA ASN A 190 9.50 -30.41 -21.51
C ASN A 190 10.02 -31.73 -22.12
N GLU A 191 11.23 -31.72 -22.66
CA GLU A 191 11.86 -32.91 -23.24
C GLU A 191 12.21 -33.97 -22.17
N SER A 192 12.59 -33.54 -20.96
CA SER A 192 13.00 -34.43 -19.87
C SER A 192 11.82 -34.99 -19.07
N PHE A 193 10.80 -34.18 -18.78
CA PHE A 193 9.68 -34.52 -17.90
C PHE A 193 8.36 -34.76 -18.63
N GLY A 194 8.25 -34.33 -19.89
CA GLY A 194 7.01 -34.35 -20.68
C GLY A 194 6.07 -33.17 -20.37
N TYR A 195 5.21 -32.87 -21.34
CA TYR A 195 4.33 -31.65 -21.28
C TYR A 195 3.45 -31.61 -20.04
N GLN A 196 2.85 -32.73 -19.61
CA GLN A 196 1.95 -32.74 -18.44
C GLN A 196 2.67 -32.34 -17.13
N LYS A 197 3.90 -32.79 -16.92
CA LYS A 197 4.68 -32.47 -15.72
C LYS A 197 5.22 -31.05 -15.77
N SER A 198 5.57 -30.57 -16.95
CA SER A 198 5.99 -29.19 -17.16
C SER A 198 4.83 -28.20 -16.91
N ASP A 199 3.60 -28.54 -17.29
CA ASP A 199 2.43 -27.74 -16.95
C ASP A 199 2.13 -27.77 -15.43
N GLN A 200 2.32 -28.91 -14.75
CA GLN A 200 2.24 -28.97 -13.28
C GLN A 200 3.32 -28.11 -12.61
N LEU A 201 4.54 -28.08 -13.15
CA LEU A 201 5.61 -27.20 -12.68
C LEU A 201 5.18 -25.72 -12.78
N MET A 202 4.67 -25.31 -13.96
CA MET A 202 4.19 -23.94 -14.19
C MET A 202 3.05 -23.56 -13.24
N LEU A 203 2.10 -24.46 -13.00
CA LEU A 203 1.01 -24.23 -12.04
C LEU A 203 1.54 -23.99 -10.62
N ARG A 204 2.45 -24.84 -10.14
CA ARG A 204 3.03 -24.70 -8.80
C ARG A 204 3.88 -23.43 -8.66
N LEU A 205 4.64 -23.08 -9.69
CA LEU A 205 5.38 -21.80 -9.74
C LEU A 205 4.43 -20.62 -9.65
N ALA A 206 3.35 -20.65 -10.42
CA ALA A 206 2.36 -19.58 -10.39
C ALA A 206 1.62 -19.47 -9.04
N GLU A 207 1.24 -20.58 -8.43
CA GLU A 207 0.67 -20.59 -7.08
C GLU A 207 1.62 -19.97 -6.05
N ARG A 208 2.91 -20.32 -6.11
CA ARG A 208 3.95 -19.77 -5.25
C ARG A 208 4.14 -18.26 -5.49
N LEU A 209 4.25 -17.84 -6.75
CA LEU A 209 4.36 -16.44 -7.10
C LEU A 209 3.15 -15.65 -6.62
N ARG A 210 1.93 -16.19 -6.76
CA ARG A 210 0.72 -15.52 -6.29
C ARG A 210 0.71 -15.28 -4.79
N GLN A 211 1.30 -16.15 -3.99
CA GLN A 211 1.42 -15.98 -2.54
C GLN A 211 2.38 -14.83 -2.16
N THR A 212 3.30 -14.45 -3.06
CA THR A 212 4.24 -13.36 -2.84
C THR A 212 3.69 -11.98 -3.25
N LEU A 213 2.61 -11.98 -4.04
CA LEU A 213 1.98 -10.79 -4.61
C LEU A 213 0.83 -10.29 -3.74
N ARG A 214 0.54 -8.98 -3.83
CA ARG A 214 -0.62 -8.37 -3.20
C ARG A 214 -1.91 -8.83 -3.89
N ARG A 215 -3.04 -8.74 -3.21
CA ARG A 215 -4.35 -9.12 -3.77
C ARG A 215 -4.75 -8.32 -5.01
N VAL A 216 -4.26 -7.08 -5.12
CA VAL A 216 -4.50 -6.17 -6.25
C VAL A 216 -3.61 -6.47 -7.45
N ASP A 217 -2.43 -7.10 -7.25
CA ASP A 217 -1.52 -7.44 -8.31
C ASP A 217 -2.07 -8.61 -9.12
N SER A 218 -1.78 -8.64 -10.42
CA SER A 218 -2.26 -9.67 -11.34
C SER A 218 -1.11 -10.51 -11.87
N LEU A 219 -1.24 -11.83 -11.77
CA LEU A 219 -0.31 -12.81 -12.36
C LEU A 219 -1.00 -13.57 -13.47
N MET A 220 -0.36 -13.68 -14.63
CA MET A 220 -0.92 -14.30 -15.83
C MET A 220 0.14 -15.08 -16.61
N ARG A 221 -0.28 -16.10 -17.36
CA ARG A 221 0.56 -16.81 -18.33
C ARG A 221 0.26 -16.23 -19.72
N ILE A 222 1.29 -15.70 -20.38
CA ILE A 222 1.15 -15.09 -21.71
C ILE A 222 1.48 -16.10 -22.81
N GLY A 223 2.36 -17.05 -22.52
CA GLY A 223 2.85 -18.08 -23.43
C GLY A 223 3.26 -19.34 -22.70
N GLY A 224 3.81 -20.32 -23.41
CA GLY A 224 4.19 -21.64 -22.85
C GLY A 224 5.06 -21.56 -21.60
N ASP A 225 6.12 -20.78 -21.64
CA ASP A 225 7.13 -20.57 -20.60
C ASP A 225 7.15 -19.13 -20.09
N GLU A 226 6.19 -18.29 -20.51
CA GLU A 226 6.16 -16.88 -20.21
C GLU A 226 5.02 -16.54 -19.24
N LEU A 227 5.38 -15.81 -18.17
CA LEU A 227 4.46 -15.25 -17.18
C LEU A 227 4.55 -13.72 -17.20
N ALA A 228 3.46 -13.06 -16.87
CA ALA A 228 3.43 -11.62 -16.65
C ALA A 228 2.84 -11.28 -15.29
N ILE A 229 3.42 -10.28 -14.65
CA ILE A 229 2.90 -9.71 -13.41
C ILE A 229 2.62 -8.22 -13.63
N ILE A 230 1.38 -7.81 -13.40
CA ILE A 230 1.01 -6.40 -13.34
C ILE A 230 1.01 -6.00 -11.87
N VAL A 231 1.91 -5.09 -11.50
CA VAL A 231 1.99 -4.51 -10.16
C VAL A 231 1.26 -3.18 -10.19
N GLU A 232 0.09 -3.15 -9.57
CA GLU A 232 -0.71 -1.93 -9.48
C GLU A 232 -0.21 -1.06 -8.33
N LYS A 233 -0.04 0.22 -8.57
CA LYS A 233 0.43 1.22 -7.61
C LYS A 233 1.83 0.95 -7.07
N VAL A 234 2.77 1.58 -7.72
CA VAL A 234 4.18 1.64 -7.34
C VAL A 234 4.51 3.07 -6.94
N GLU A 235 5.10 3.27 -5.78
CA GLU A 235 5.46 4.61 -5.32
C GLU A 235 6.83 5.01 -5.87
N ASP A 236 7.78 4.08 -5.86
CA ASP A 236 9.12 4.32 -6.39
C ASP A 236 9.85 3.03 -6.85
N SER A 237 11.12 3.18 -7.25
CA SER A 237 11.95 2.07 -7.69
C SER A 237 12.26 1.03 -6.60
N LEU A 238 12.18 1.41 -5.31
CA LEU A 238 12.39 0.48 -4.19
C LEU A 238 11.24 -0.49 -4.04
N ASP A 239 10.00 -0.03 -4.21
CA ASP A 239 8.82 -0.89 -4.16
C ASP A 239 8.90 -1.99 -5.21
N ILE A 240 9.26 -1.62 -6.45
CA ILE A 240 9.43 -2.58 -7.54
C ILE A 240 10.54 -3.58 -7.20
N THR A 241 11.66 -3.08 -6.69
CA THR A 241 12.83 -3.92 -6.34
C THR A 241 12.48 -4.94 -5.26
N GLN A 242 11.67 -4.58 -4.27
CA GLN A 242 11.20 -5.53 -3.25
C GLN A 242 10.29 -6.61 -3.81
N ILE A 243 9.41 -6.26 -4.74
CA ILE A 243 8.54 -7.24 -5.41
C ILE A 243 9.38 -8.17 -6.26
N ILE A 244 10.32 -7.63 -7.05
CA ILE A 244 11.24 -8.43 -7.84
C ILE A 244 12.02 -9.41 -6.95
N ARG A 245 12.52 -8.96 -5.80
CA ARG A 245 13.26 -9.81 -4.87
C ARG A 245 12.41 -10.97 -4.35
N LYS A 246 11.14 -10.71 -3.99
CA LYS A 246 10.21 -11.76 -3.58
C LYS A 246 9.94 -12.75 -4.70
N VAL A 247 9.77 -12.24 -5.93
CA VAL A 247 9.57 -13.06 -7.13
C VAL A 247 10.80 -13.93 -7.40
N VAL A 248 12.00 -13.35 -7.39
CA VAL A 248 13.28 -14.08 -7.58
C VAL A 248 13.46 -15.15 -6.49
N SER A 249 13.29 -14.79 -5.21
CA SER A 249 13.39 -15.78 -4.13
C SER A 249 12.39 -16.92 -4.27
N ALA A 250 11.17 -16.63 -4.72
CA ALA A 250 10.16 -17.67 -4.95
C ALA A 250 10.48 -18.58 -6.15
N LEU A 251 11.22 -18.09 -7.14
CA LEU A 251 11.68 -18.87 -8.30
C LEU A 251 12.89 -19.73 -7.95
N ASP A 252 13.82 -19.23 -7.15
CA ASP A 252 15.05 -19.94 -6.75
C ASP A 252 14.79 -21.14 -5.82
N GLU A 253 13.63 -21.18 -5.14
CA GLU A 253 13.27 -22.32 -4.32
C GLU A 253 12.88 -23.53 -5.17
N PRO A 254 13.40 -24.76 -4.88
CA PRO A 254 13.02 -25.97 -5.61
C PRO A 254 11.51 -26.20 -5.62
N VAL A 255 10.99 -26.63 -6.77
CA VAL A 255 9.57 -27.01 -6.93
C VAL A 255 9.47 -28.52 -6.95
N MET A 256 8.63 -29.08 -6.09
CA MET A 256 8.41 -30.53 -6.06
C MET A 256 7.40 -30.93 -7.16
N VAL A 257 7.83 -31.74 -8.10
CA VAL A 257 6.99 -32.34 -9.16
C VAL A 257 7.19 -33.85 -9.11
N ASP A 258 6.11 -34.60 -8.90
CA ASP A 258 6.12 -36.08 -8.79
C ASP A 258 7.20 -36.63 -7.83
N GLY A 259 7.41 -35.97 -6.69
CA GLY A 259 8.40 -36.42 -5.70
C GLY A 259 9.85 -36.04 -6.00
N GLN A 260 10.12 -35.32 -7.10
CA GLN A 260 11.43 -34.80 -7.46
C GLN A 260 11.49 -33.28 -7.27
N ASN A 261 12.59 -32.79 -6.72
CA ASN A 261 12.86 -31.36 -6.61
C ASN A 261 13.44 -30.84 -7.93
N VAL A 262 12.70 -29.96 -8.58
CA VAL A 262 13.11 -29.27 -9.82
C VAL A 262 13.51 -27.84 -9.46
N VAL A 263 14.75 -27.49 -9.77
CA VAL A 263 15.24 -26.10 -9.66
C VAL A 263 15.10 -25.46 -11.03
N VAL A 264 14.52 -24.29 -11.09
CA VAL A 264 14.35 -23.50 -12.31
C VAL A 264 15.07 -22.18 -12.17
N SER A 265 15.55 -21.63 -13.27
CA SER A 265 15.95 -20.23 -13.37
C SER A 265 14.96 -19.48 -14.27
N ALA A 266 14.89 -18.20 -14.12
CA ALA A 266 14.03 -17.36 -14.92
C ALA A 266 14.67 -15.99 -15.22
N SER A 267 14.39 -15.49 -16.40
CA SER A 267 14.80 -14.15 -16.83
C SER A 267 13.63 -13.20 -16.76
N LEU A 268 13.80 -12.07 -16.08
CA LEU A 268 12.75 -11.09 -15.82
C LEU A 268 13.08 -9.74 -16.50
N GLY A 269 12.11 -9.19 -17.23
CA GLY A 269 12.16 -7.83 -17.74
C GLY A 269 11.11 -6.95 -17.07
N VAL A 270 11.49 -5.74 -16.72
CA VAL A 270 10.66 -4.80 -15.98
C VAL A 270 10.45 -3.52 -16.78
N ALA A 271 9.19 -3.13 -16.97
CA ALA A 271 8.80 -1.87 -17.59
C ALA A 271 7.84 -1.11 -16.67
N THR A 272 8.05 0.18 -16.50
CA THR A 272 7.23 1.04 -15.61
C THR A 272 6.43 2.05 -16.42
N TYR A 273 5.18 2.24 -16.05
CA TYR A 273 4.36 3.33 -16.55
C TYR A 273 4.52 4.56 -15.61
N PRO A 274 4.68 5.79 -16.15
CA PRO A 274 4.66 6.14 -17.58
C PRO A 274 6.03 6.04 -18.29
N GLU A 275 7.15 5.84 -17.60
CA GLU A 275 8.51 5.96 -18.14
C GLU A 275 8.78 4.98 -19.30
N ALA A 276 8.20 3.81 -19.25
CA ALA A 276 8.32 2.79 -20.28
C ALA A 276 7.09 2.70 -21.20
N GLY A 277 6.38 3.80 -21.44
CA GLY A 277 5.31 3.92 -22.44
C GLY A 277 3.92 4.07 -21.87
N ASP A 278 2.99 4.48 -22.74
CA ASP A 278 1.62 4.87 -22.40
C ASP A 278 0.58 3.81 -22.82
N SER A 279 1.01 2.76 -23.54
CA SER A 279 0.13 1.68 -24.00
C SER A 279 0.57 0.31 -23.49
N PRO A 280 -0.38 -0.63 -23.34
CA PRO A 280 -0.09 -2.01 -22.96
C PRO A 280 0.93 -2.70 -23.87
N GLU A 281 0.82 -2.49 -25.17
CA GLU A 281 1.69 -3.08 -26.19
C GLU A 281 3.13 -2.57 -26.05
N GLU A 282 3.27 -1.28 -25.77
CA GLU A 282 4.57 -0.66 -25.59
C GLU A 282 5.23 -1.13 -24.29
N LEU A 283 4.49 -1.17 -23.20
CA LEU A 283 4.97 -1.68 -21.91
C LEU A 283 5.42 -3.14 -22.04
N LEU A 284 4.62 -4.00 -22.68
CA LEU A 284 4.98 -5.40 -22.89
C LEU A 284 6.21 -5.54 -23.79
N ARG A 285 6.27 -4.77 -24.89
CA ARG A 285 7.43 -4.78 -25.79
C ARG A 285 8.71 -4.39 -25.07
N ARG A 286 8.66 -3.36 -24.22
CA ARG A 286 9.81 -2.86 -23.46
C ARG A 286 10.20 -3.82 -22.32
N ALA A 287 9.23 -4.39 -21.62
CA ALA A 287 9.49 -5.45 -20.63
C ALA A 287 10.13 -6.67 -21.28
N ASN A 288 9.63 -7.10 -22.44
CA ASN A 288 10.19 -8.21 -23.21
C ASN A 288 11.65 -7.95 -23.63
N ARG A 289 11.95 -6.74 -24.11
CA ARG A 289 13.32 -6.36 -24.46
C ARG A 289 14.26 -6.44 -23.26
N ALA A 290 13.84 -5.93 -22.10
CA ALA A 290 14.60 -6.02 -20.87
C ALA A 290 14.81 -7.47 -20.42
N MET A 291 13.81 -8.32 -20.56
CA MET A 291 13.89 -9.76 -20.27
C MET A 291 14.94 -10.46 -21.16
N PHE A 292 14.99 -10.16 -22.45
CA PHE A 292 16.04 -10.68 -23.33
C PHE A 292 17.46 -10.22 -22.96
N GLU A 293 17.60 -9.03 -22.38
CA GLU A 293 18.87 -8.59 -21.83
C GLU A 293 19.24 -9.35 -20.55
N ALA A 294 18.24 -9.66 -19.70
CA ALA A 294 18.43 -10.46 -18.50
C ALA A 294 18.91 -11.88 -18.80
N LYS A 295 18.45 -12.51 -19.89
CA LYS A 295 18.89 -13.85 -20.32
C LYS A 295 20.40 -14.03 -20.54
N ARG A 296 21.15 -12.93 -20.61
CA ARG A 296 22.61 -12.99 -20.73
C ARG A 296 23.32 -13.28 -19.41
N ASP A 297 22.64 -13.09 -18.29
CA ASP A 297 23.18 -13.33 -16.98
C ASP A 297 22.81 -14.75 -16.52
N PRO A 298 23.73 -15.52 -15.91
CA PRO A 298 23.44 -16.87 -15.44
C PRO A 298 22.52 -16.88 -14.22
N GLY A 299 21.63 -17.88 -14.15
CA GLY A 299 20.66 -18.04 -13.05
C GLY A 299 19.49 -17.06 -13.15
N THR A 300 18.66 -17.03 -12.11
CA THR A 300 17.51 -16.09 -12.09
C THR A 300 17.99 -14.66 -12.05
N SER A 301 17.66 -13.90 -13.08
CA SER A 301 18.16 -12.53 -13.28
C SER A 301 17.06 -11.58 -13.71
N TYR A 302 17.28 -10.28 -13.55
CA TYR A 302 16.32 -9.27 -13.98
C TYR A 302 17.00 -8.05 -14.59
N ARG A 303 16.28 -7.32 -15.47
CA ARG A 303 16.66 -6.05 -16.05
C ARG A 303 15.47 -5.10 -16.09
N PHE A 304 15.69 -3.82 -15.77
CA PHE A 304 14.74 -2.76 -16.06
C PHE A 304 14.97 -2.28 -17.50
N TYR A 305 13.88 -1.97 -18.19
CA TYR A 305 13.97 -1.31 -19.49
C TYR A 305 14.65 0.06 -19.38
N ASP A 306 14.30 0.83 -18.34
CA ASP A 306 15.00 2.06 -18.01
C ASP A 306 16.33 1.76 -17.32
N ARG A 307 17.43 2.18 -17.96
CA ARG A 307 18.79 1.98 -17.46
C ARG A 307 19.04 2.72 -16.14
N GLN A 308 18.43 3.90 -15.95
CA GLN A 308 18.60 4.66 -14.70
C GLN A 308 17.90 3.95 -13.54
N LEU A 309 16.69 3.44 -13.76
CA LEU A 309 15.99 2.62 -12.77
C LEU A 309 16.76 1.33 -12.43
N HIS A 310 17.38 0.69 -13.44
CA HIS A 310 18.20 -0.49 -13.19
C HIS A 310 19.42 -0.18 -12.31
N ILE A 311 20.13 0.91 -12.59
CA ILE A 311 21.27 1.37 -11.79
C ILE A 311 20.81 1.72 -10.37
N SER A 312 19.71 2.47 -10.24
CA SER A 312 19.15 2.86 -8.95
C SER A 312 18.72 1.65 -8.11
N ALA A 313 18.01 0.70 -8.70
CA ALA A 313 17.61 -0.54 -8.03
C ALA A 313 18.81 -1.37 -7.56
N GLY A 314 19.82 -1.55 -8.41
CA GLY A 314 21.06 -2.24 -8.05
C GLY A 314 21.84 -1.52 -6.94
N TYR A 315 21.83 -0.19 -6.96
CA TYR A 315 22.42 0.64 -5.92
C TYR A 315 21.74 0.42 -4.55
N GLN A 316 20.42 0.48 -4.53
CA GLN A 316 19.63 0.31 -3.31
C GLN A 316 19.75 -1.09 -2.71
N LEU A 317 19.85 -2.12 -3.55
CA LEU A 317 20.11 -3.49 -3.11
C LEU A 317 21.44 -3.63 -2.39
N ARG A 318 22.51 -3.02 -2.95
CA ARG A 318 23.83 -3.01 -2.31
C ARG A 318 23.79 -2.23 -1.01
N LEU A 319 23.16 -1.06 -1.02
CA LEU A 319 23.04 -0.21 0.17
C LEU A 319 22.33 -0.94 1.33
N GLU A 320 21.29 -1.74 1.04
CA GLU A 320 20.64 -2.55 2.08
C GLU A 320 21.55 -3.67 2.62
N ALA A 321 22.27 -4.36 1.74
CA ALA A 321 23.21 -5.40 2.15
C ALA A 321 24.34 -4.82 3.01
N ASP A 322 24.88 -3.67 2.59
CA ASP A 322 25.92 -2.94 3.30
C ASP A 322 25.42 -2.42 4.65
N LEU A 323 24.20 -1.85 4.69
CA LEU A 323 23.58 -1.35 5.93
C LEU A 323 23.34 -2.47 6.96
N ARG A 324 22.99 -3.67 6.51
CA ARG A 324 22.88 -4.84 7.39
C ARG A 324 24.21 -5.21 8.06
N ASN A 325 25.31 -5.02 7.34
CA ASN A 325 26.65 -5.23 7.85
C ASN A 325 27.12 -4.05 8.73
N ALA A 326 26.74 -2.82 8.38
CA ALA A 326 27.09 -1.60 9.11
C ALA A 326 26.70 -1.64 10.58
N LEU A 327 25.51 -2.19 10.89
CA LEU A 327 25.03 -2.36 12.27
C LEU A 327 25.97 -3.25 13.11
N ARG A 328 26.63 -4.23 12.48
CA ARG A 328 27.61 -5.13 13.13
C ARG A 328 29.02 -4.58 13.07
N GLY A 329 29.34 -3.80 12.02
CA GLY A 329 30.68 -3.33 11.66
C GLY A 329 31.15 -2.07 12.38
N LYS A 330 30.31 -1.46 13.22
CA LYS A 330 30.59 -0.14 13.85
C LYS A 330 30.75 1.01 12.84
N GLU A 331 30.04 0.93 11.72
CA GLU A 331 30.07 1.95 10.68
C GLU A 331 29.03 3.06 10.92
N LEU A 332 28.04 2.80 11.82
CA LEU A 332 27.05 3.77 12.23
C LEU A 332 27.59 4.62 13.39
N GLU A 333 27.34 5.91 13.35
CA GLU A 333 27.69 6.85 14.41
C GLU A 333 26.59 7.89 14.61
N LEU A 334 26.56 8.54 15.78
CA LEU A 334 25.64 9.64 16.06
C LEU A 334 26.36 10.98 15.97
N TYR A 335 25.74 11.89 15.24
CA TYR A 335 26.01 13.32 15.30
C TYR A 335 24.96 13.97 16.20
N TYR A 336 25.30 15.08 16.78
CA TYR A 336 24.49 15.80 17.74
C TYR A 336 24.31 17.24 17.28
N GLN A 337 23.07 17.68 17.21
CA GLN A 337 22.76 19.09 16.91
C GLN A 337 22.17 19.75 18.14
N PRO A 338 22.78 20.84 18.64
CA PRO A 338 22.30 21.51 19.84
C PRO A 338 20.97 22.24 19.59
N ARG A 339 20.07 22.15 20.55
CA ARG A 339 18.88 22.96 20.70
C ARG A 339 19.17 24.03 21.76
N ILE A 340 18.82 25.27 21.42
CA ILE A 340 19.13 26.44 22.22
C ILE A 340 17.84 27.00 22.81
N ASP A 341 17.79 27.15 24.11
CA ASP A 341 16.73 27.87 24.83
C ASP A 341 16.85 29.37 24.54
N LEU A 342 15.79 29.97 24.01
CA LEU A 342 15.81 31.38 23.57
C LEU A 342 15.80 32.41 24.72
N ALA A 343 15.37 32.01 25.92
CA ALA A 343 15.35 32.88 27.08
C ALA A 343 16.71 32.94 27.77
N THR A 344 17.40 31.81 27.85
CA THR A 344 18.72 31.68 28.55
C THR A 344 19.90 31.72 27.61
N GLU A 345 19.69 31.47 26.30
CA GLU A 345 20.70 31.27 25.26
C GLU A 345 21.64 30.09 25.57
N GLU A 346 21.25 29.18 26.47
CA GLU A 346 22.00 27.99 26.82
C GLU A 346 21.55 26.77 26.01
N VAL A 347 22.43 25.77 25.88
CA VAL A 347 22.11 24.48 25.26
C VAL A 347 21.17 23.72 26.19
N ARG A 348 19.89 23.55 25.78
CA ARG A 348 18.87 22.80 26.52
C ARG A 348 18.92 21.32 26.24
N GLY A 349 19.16 20.95 25.00
CA GLY A 349 19.18 19.58 24.54
C GLY A 349 19.95 19.40 23.24
N VAL A 350 20.02 18.16 22.80
CA VAL A 350 20.65 17.79 21.53
C VAL A 350 19.78 16.80 20.78
N GLU A 351 19.64 16.97 19.50
CA GLU A 351 19.05 15.95 18.62
C GLU A 351 20.12 14.97 18.17
N CYS A 352 19.84 13.67 18.31
CA CYS A 352 20.71 12.56 17.92
C CYS A 352 20.44 12.20 16.45
N LEU A 353 21.35 12.56 15.59
CA LEU A 353 21.23 12.38 14.14
C LEU A 353 22.15 11.28 13.65
N LEU A 354 21.56 10.21 13.13
CA LEU A 354 22.29 9.05 12.63
C LEU A 354 23.15 9.41 11.40
N ARG A 355 24.36 8.88 11.35
CA ARG A 355 25.30 8.99 10.23
C ARG A 355 25.89 7.62 9.92
N TRP A 356 26.23 7.38 8.67
CA TRP A 356 26.83 6.13 8.25
C TRP A 356 28.19 6.38 7.58
N ASN A 357 29.25 5.94 8.21
CA ASN A 357 30.62 5.97 7.69
C ASN A 357 30.86 4.70 6.86
N HIS A 358 30.44 4.75 5.60
CA HIS A 358 30.59 3.61 4.68
C HIS A 358 32.07 3.45 4.28
N PRO A 359 32.66 2.22 4.33
CA PRO A 359 34.06 1.98 4.07
C PRO A 359 34.54 2.46 2.69
N GLU A 360 33.72 2.32 1.67
CA GLU A 360 34.07 2.67 0.29
C GLU A 360 33.53 4.03 -0.15
N ARG A 361 32.47 4.55 0.48
CA ARG A 361 31.72 5.75 0.03
C ARG A 361 31.93 6.96 0.93
N GLY A 362 32.59 6.77 2.07
CA GLY A 362 32.70 7.82 3.09
C GLY A 362 31.37 8.05 3.82
N LEU A 363 31.10 9.28 4.19
CA LEU A 363 29.91 9.64 4.97
C LEU A 363 28.66 9.63 4.09
N VAL A 364 27.77 8.67 4.32
CA VAL A 364 26.46 8.55 3.67
C VAL A 364 25.40 9.26 4.51
N GLY A 365 24.61 10.13 3.87
CA GLY A 365 23.58 10.93 4.53
C GLY A 365 22.33 10.13 4.90
N PRO A 366 21.59 10.54 5.96
CA PRO A 366 20.36 9.87 6.37
C PRO A 366 19.29 9.82 5.28
N ASP A 367 19.16 10.86 4.48
CA ASP A 367 18.18 10.94 3.38
C ASP A 367 18.35 9.80 2.35
N GLU A 368 19.55 9.22 2.27
CA GLU A 368 19.87 8.14 1.34
C GLU A 368 19.59 6.76 1.93
N PHE A 369 19.97 6.51 3.19
CA PHE A 369 19.87 5.16 3.76
C PHE A 369 18.68 4.93 4.70
N ILE A 370 18.11 5.97 5.32
CA ILE A 370 16.92 5.82 6.19
C ILE A 370 15.74 5.23 5.43
N PRO A 371 15.38 5.70 4.20
CA PRO A 371 14.30 5.07 3.43
C PRO A 371 14.56 3.58 3.14
N VAL A 372 15.82 3.20 2.90
CA VAL A 372 16.21 1.80 2.70
C VAL A 372 16.06 1.00 3.99
N ALA A 373 16.50 1.56 5.13
CA ALA A 373 16.36 0.95 6.45
C ALA A 373 14.89 0.73 6.83
N GLU A 374 14.04 1.72 6.58
CA GLU A 374 12.61 1.63 6.85
C GLU A 374 11.94 0.53 6.04
N ARG A 375 12.17 0.47 4.74
CA ARG A 375 11.55 -0.53 3.86
C ARG A 375 12.05 -1.94 4.11
N SER A 376 13.32 -2.11 4.40
CA SER A 376 13.91 -3.42 4.73
C SER A 376 13.60 -3.89 6.15
N GLY A 377 13.06 -3.01 7.02
CA GLY A 377 12.85 -3.28 8.44
C GLY A 377 14.10 -3.17 9.29
N LEU A 378 15.26 -2.81 8.71
CA LEU A 378 16.50 -2.58 9.43
C LEU A 378 16.43 -1.34 10.34
N ILE A 379 15.50 -0.42 10.09
CA ILE A 379 15.29 0.77 10.92
C ILE A 379 14.95 0.39 12.37
N VAL A 380 14.29 -0.76 12.61
CA VAL A 380 13.92 -1.20 13.96
C VAL A 380 15.16 -1.52 14.81
N PRO A 381 16.05 -2.46 14.42
CA PRO A 381 17.27 -2.71 15.18
C PRO A 381 18.24 -1.52 15.21
N ILE A 382 18.29 -0.69 14.15
CA ILE A 382 19.07 0.54 14.11
C ILE A 382 18.55 1.54 15.15
N GLY A 383 17.25 1.76 15.22
CA GLY A 383 16.67 2.70 16.18
C GLY A 383 16.88 2.28 17.64
N TYR A 384 16.80 0.99 17.96
CA TYR A 384 17.16 0.53 19.30
C TYR A 384 18.65 0.76 19.61
N TRP A 385 19.51 0.56 18.62
CA TRP A 385 20.93 0.89 18.77
C TRP A 385 21.13 2.40 19.00
N VAL A 386 20.39 3.27 18.28
CA VAL A 386 20.44 4.73 18.48
C VAL A 386 20.06 5.09 19.92
N ILE A 387 18.95 4.55 20.45
CA ILE A 387 18.52 4.78 21.83
C ILE A 387 19.60 4.32 22.83
N GLU A 388 20.19 3.15 22.59
CA GLU A 388 21.28 2.65 23.43
C GLU A 388 22.51 3.59 23.44
N GLN A 389 22.91 4.12 22.27
CA GLN A 389 24.00 5.08 22.17
C GLN A 389 23.65 6.43 22.83
N ALA A 390 22.41 6.91 22.64
CA ALA A 390 21.93 8.13 23.29
C ALA A 390 22.00 7.99 24.84
N CYS A 391 21.54 6.87 25.37
CA CYS A 391 21.65 6.61 26.83
C CYS A 391 23.11 6.60 27.32
N LYS A 392 24.05 6.01 26.57
CA LYS A 392 25.48 6.05 26.91
C LYS A 392 26.01 7.48 26.94
N ARG A 393 25.65 8.31 25.97
CA ARG A 393 26.09 9.71 25.91
C ARG A 393 25.43 10.56 27.00
N LEU A 394 24.22 10.24 27.39
CA LEU A 394 23.53 10.89 28.51
C LEU A 394 24.28 10.66 29.83
N GLN A 395 24.74 9.43 30.11
CA GLN A 395 25.60 9.17 31.25
C GLN A 395 26.91 9.99 31.20
N GLU A 396 27.58 9.94 30.04
CA GLU A 396 28.84 10.64 29.80
C GLU A 396 28.68 12.17 29.93
N SER A 397 27.54 12.75 29.49
CA SER A 397 27.27 14.18 29.63
C SER A 397 27.17 14.61 31.09
N THR A 398 26.57 13.79 31.95
CA THR A 398 26.46 14.03 33.38
C THR A 398 27.84 14.03 34.05
N GLU A 399 28.69 13.07 33.68
CA GLU A 399 30.08 12.97 34.17
C GLU A 399 30.92 14.17 33.73
N LEU A 400 30.66 14.71 32.53
CA LEU A 400 31.35 15.88 31.99
C LEU A 400 30.85 17.22 32.52
N GLY A 401 29.85 17.23 33.42
CA GLY A 401 29.31 18.43 34.05
C GLY A 401 28.12 19.07 33.32
N PHE A 402 27.39 18.31 32.49
CA PHE A 402 26.15 18.72 31.81
C PHE A 402 24.95 17.87 32.26
N PRO A 403 24.56 17.87 33.54
CA PRO A 403 23.59 16.93 34.11
C PRO A 403 22.14 17.15 33.64
N GLY A 404 21.84 18.26 32.97
CA GLY A 404 20.48 18.59 32.53
C GLY A 404 20.29 18.53 31.00
N LEU A 405 21.25 17.98 30.27
CA LEU A 405 21.21 17.93 28.81
C LEU A 405 20.18 16.89 28.33
N VAL A 406 19.15 17.32 27.58
CA VAL A 406 18.14 16.45 27.01
C VAL A 406 18.65 15.83 25.71
N PHE A 407 18.43 14.52 25.52
CA PHE A 407 18.78 13.79 24.31
C PHE A 407 17.51 13.42 23.55
N ALA A 408 17.29 14.05 22.41
CA ALA A 408 16.18 13.77 21.51
C ALA A 408 16.57 12.71 20.48
N VAL A 409 15.71 11.71 20.30
CA VAL A 409 15.93 10.57 19.40
C VAL A 409 14.70 10.35 18.53
N ASN A 410 14.89 10.34 17.23
CA ASN A 410 13.87 10.05 16.25
C ASN A 410 13.38 8.60 16.34
N LEU A 411 12.06 8.39 16.42
CA LEU A 411 11.41 7.09 16.47
C LEU A 411 10.64 6.85 15.17
N SER A 412 11.07 5.88 14.37
CA SER A 412 10.43 5.60 13.08
C SER A 412 9.05 4.97 13.24
N PHE A 413 8.18 5.20 12.24
CA PHE A 413 6.87 4.56 12.14
C PHE A 413 6.91 3.04 12.33
N ARG A 414 7.90 2.35 11.74
CA ARG A 414 8.03 0.89 11.86
C ARG A 414 8.46 0.42 13.24
N GLN A 415 9.29 1.19 13.94
CA GLN A 415 9.60 0.88 15.33
C GLN A 415 8.37 1.03 16.21
N PHE A 416 7.60 2.07 15.98
CA PHE A 416 6.36 2.33 16.71
C PHE A 416 5.35 1.18 16.60
N HIS A 417 5.34 0.46 15.48
CA HIS A 417 4.49 -0.72 15.24
C HIS A 417 5.16 -2.06 15.64
N ASP A 418 6.37 -2.05 16.18
CA ASP A 418 6.97 -3.25 16.77
C ASP A 418 6.29 -3.55 18.12
N ARG A 419 5.60 -4.68 18.21
CA ARG A 419 4.91 -5.12 19.44
C ARG A 419 5.82 -5.26 20.66
N LYS A 420 7.15 -5.34 20.47
CA LYS A 420 8.14 -5.44 21.53
C LYS A 420 8.81 -4.10 21.85
N MET A 421 8.34 -3.00 21.27
CA MET A 421 8.98 -1.70 21.39
C MET A 421 9.10 -1.25 22.85
N THR A 422 7.99 -1.18 23.59
CA THR A 422 7.98 -0.74 24.99
C THR A 422 8.88 -1.60 25.86
N GLU A 423 8.81 -2.93 25.72
CA GLU A 423 9.68 -3.87 26.46
C GLU A 423 11.16 -3.67 26.12
N THR A 424 11.48 -3.47 24.85
CA THR A 424 12.88 -3.31 24.39
C THR A 424 13.46 -1.99 24.87
N ILE A 425 12.71 -0.88 24.75
CA ILE A 425 13.13 0.44 25.25
C ILE A 425 13.32 0.39 26.77
N PHE A 426 12.36 -0.19 27.50
CA PHE A 426 12.48 -0.37 28.95
C PHE A 426 13.78 -1.10 29.32
N ARG A 427 14.09 -2.20 28.64
CA ARG A 427 15.31 -2.98 28.89
C ARG A 427 16.59 -2.17 28.62
N ILE A 428 16.62 -1.36 27.55
CA ILE A 428 17.75 -0.51 27.21
C ILE A 428 17.98 0.51 28.33
N ILE A 429 16.93 1.23 28.74
CA ILE A 429 16.98 2.28 29.75
C ILE A 429 17.39 1.70 31.12
N PHE A 430 16.76 0.58 31.51
CA PHE A 430 17.05 -0.09 32.77
C PHE A 430 18.52 -0.52 32.85
N ASN A 431 19.08 -1.07 31.78
CA ASN A 431 20.48 -1.47 31.72
C ASN A 431 21.43 -0.28 31.71
N ALA A 432 21.01 0.84 31.12
CA ALA A 432 21.82 2.06 31.07
C ALA A 432 21.77 2.84 32.39
N ASN A 433 20.79 2.63 33.26
CA ASN A 433 20.60 3.33 34.53
C ASN A 433 20.72 4.87 34.40
N VAL A 434 20.00 5.44 33.47
CA VAL A 434 19.98 6.89 33.16
C VAL A 434 18.74 7.56 33.73
N ASP A 435 18.81 8.88 33.90
CA ASP A 435 17.63 9.70 34.17
C ASP A 435 16.76 9.77 32.90
N THR A 436 15.64 9.09 32.93
CA THR A 436 14.73 8.96 31.79
C THR A 436 14.06 10.27 31.40
N SER A 437 13.99 11.25 32.34
CA SER A 437 13.43 12.58 32.04
C SER A 437 14.29 13.40 31.07
N LEU A 438 15.53 12.96 30.85
CA LEU A 438 16.46 13.56 29.89
C LEU A 438 16.50 12.84 28.55
N LEU A 439 15.65 11.82 28.36
CA LEU A 439 15.44 11.15 27.09
C LEU A 439 14.11 11.60 26.47
N GLU A 440 14.18 12.15 25.27
CA GLU A 440 13.04 12.56 24.48
C GLU A 440 12.94 11.72 23.22
N LEU A 441 11.74 11.23 22.89
CA LEU A 441 11.50 10.50 21.65
C LEU A 441 10.68 11.36 20.71
N GLU A 442 11.17 11.55 19.49
CA GLU A 442 10.54 12.36 18.44
C GLU A 442 9.74 11.47 17.50
N LEU A 443 8.51 11.86 17.22
CA LEU A 443 7.55 11.13 16.40
C LEU A 443 6.94 12.06 15.37
N THR A 444 6.88 11.64 14.12
CA THR A 444 6.13 12.39 13.11
C THR A 444 4.62 12.24 13.31
N GLU A 445 3.86 13.25 12.91
CA GLU A 445 2.40 13.24 12.96
C GLU A 445 1.80 12.00 12.29
N SER A 446 2.30 11.62 11.11
CA SER A 446 1.84 10.48 10.33
C SER A 446 2.01 9.13 11.05
N ALA A 447 3.02 9.01 11.91
CA ALA A 447 3.28 7.78 12.66
C ALA A 447 2.17 7.46 13.68
N MET A 448 1.48 8.47 14.18
CA MET A 448 0.43 8.34 15.19
C MET A 448 -0.96 8.11 14.59
N MET A 449 -1.17 8.48 13.31
CA MET A 449 -2.52 8.47 12.70
C MET A 449 -3.00 7.10 12.24
N HIS A 450 -2.11 6.12 12.09
CA HIS A 450 -2.47 4.80 11.56
C HIS A 450 -3.27 3.94 12.57
N ASP A 451 -2.91 4.01 13.85
CA ASP A 451 -3.63 3.35 14.98
C ASP A 451 -3.53 4.23 16.22
N PRO A 452 -4.42 5.23 16.37
CA PRO A 452 -4.35 6.20 17.46
C PRO A 452 -4.49 5.61 18.86
N GLU A 453 -5.28 4.53 19.01
CA GLU A 453 -5.49 3.88 20.32
C GLU A 453 -4.24 3.12 20.76
N TYR A 454 -3.59 2.42 19.83
CA TYR A 454 -2.31 1.76 20.10
C TYR A 454 -1.23 2.79 20.42
N ALA A 455 -1.15 3.86 19.62
CA ALA A 455 -0.22 4.97 19.83
C ALA A 455 -0.35 5.55 21.25
N GLN A 456 -1.55 5.93 21.62
CA GLN A 456 -1.82 6.52 22.93
C GLN A 456 -1.42 5.59 24.08
N ARG A 457 -1.65 4.30 23.94
CA ARG A 457 -1.27 3.29 24.95
C ARG A 457 0.25 3.19 25.11
N CYS A 458 0.97 3.00 24.00
CA CYS A 458 2.43 2.89 23.99
C CYS A 458 3.11 4.16 24.55
N LEU A 459 2.65 5.34 24.12
CA LEU A 459 3.18 6.62 24.61
C LEU A 459 2.95 6.80 26.11
N ARG A 460 1.78 6.42 26.62
CA ARG A 460 1.49 6.48 28.07
C ARG A 460 2.37 5.52 28.88
N GLU A 461 2.58 4.31 28.40
CA GLU A 461 3.45 3.32 29.07
C GLU A 461 4.90 3.85 29.17
N LEU A 462 5.45 4.40 28.10
CA LEU A 462 6.80 4.97 28.10
C LEU A 462 6.88 6.27 28.91
N ASN A 463 5.83 7.10 28.88
CA ASN A 463 5.79 8.34 29.68
C ASN A 463 5.76 8.04 31.19
N GLN A 464 5.10 6.94 31.63
CA GLN A 464 5.16 6.50 33.02
C GLN A 464 6.57 6.13 33.48
N LEU A 465 7.48 5.84 32.55
CA LEU A 465 8.90 5.64 32.82
C LEU A 465 9.68 6.97 32.91
N GLY A 466 9.03 8.11 32.67
CA GLY A 466 9.65 9.44 32.69
C GLY A 466 10.12 9.94 31.31
N ILE A 467 9.96 9.18 30.23
CA ILE A 467 10.38 9.59 28.89
C ILE A 467 9.43 10.70 28.40
N SER A 468 9.99 11.75 27.82
CA SER A 468 9.25 12.81 27.15
C SER A 468 9.06 12.53 25.66
N PHE A 469 8.04 13.17 25.07
CA PHE A 469 7.74 13.01 23.64
C PHE A 469 7.65 14.35 22.93
N ALA A 470 8.28 14.41 21.76
CA ALA A 470 8.16 15.53 20.84
C ALA A 470 7.39 15.11 19.57
N LEU A 471 6.59 16.03 19.08
CA LEU A 471 5.90 15.89 17.79
C LEU A 471 6.70 16.60 16.72
N ASP A 472 7.20 15.83 15.75
CA ASP A 472 8.05 16.31 14.67
C ASP A 472 7.26 16.65 13.40
N ASP A 473 7.82 17.48 12.52
CA ASP A 473 7.24 17.96 11.25
C ASP A 473 5.84 18.59 11.40
N PHE A 474 5.58 19.27 12.52
CA PHE A 474 4.25 19.81 12.81
C PHE A 474 3.83 20.93 11.84
N GLY A 475 2.61 20.80 11.32
CA GLY A 475 2.01 21.74 10.38
C GLY A 475 2.07 21.31 8.93
N THR A 476 2.78 20.23 8.58
CA THR A 476 2.84 19.69 7.20
C THR A 476 1.71 18.69 6.90
N GLY A 477 0.97 18.22 7.93
CA GLY A 477 -0.09 17.22 7.85
C GLY A 477 -1.46 17.74 8.29
N PHE A 478 -2.44 16.84 8.29
CA PHE A 478 -3.81 17.11 8.81
C PHE A 478 -3.90 16.76 10.30
N SER A 479 -3.29 17.56 11.17
CA SER A 479 -3.44 17.37 12.61
C SER A 479 -4.89 17.57 13.05
N SER A 480 -5.52 16.53 13.55
CA SER A 480 -6.71 16.72 14.37
C SER A 480 -6.29 17.24 15.74
N LEU A 481 -6.52 18.53 15.98
CA LEU A 481 -6.25 19.21 17.28
C LEU A 481 -6.81 18.43 18.48
N SER A 482 -7.90 17.67 18.28
CA SER A 482 -8.51 16.83 19.31
C SER A 482 -7.58 15.67 19.73
N ASN A 483 -6.71 15.18 18.86
CA ASN A 483 -5.81 14.09 19.19
C ASN A 483 -4.60 14.58 20.01
N LEU A 484 -4.09 15.76 19.70
CA LEU A 484 -2.94 16.34 20.42
C LEU A 484 -3.21 16.51 21.92
N GLN A 485 -4.44 16.93 22.28
CA GLN A 485 -4.85 17.17 23.67
C GLN A 485 -4.83 15.90 24.55
N HIS A 486 -4.89 14.71 23.95
CA HIS A 486 -4.98 13.43 24.67
C HIS A 486 -3.67 12.64 24.72
N LEU A 487 -2.65 13.11 24.00
CA LEU A 487 -1.33 12.49 23.94
C LEU A 487 -0.38 13.10 24.96
N PRO A 488 0.55 12.35 25.56
CA PRO A 488 1.53 12.85 26.50
C PRO A 488 2.70 13.56 25.78
N ILE A 489 2.37 14.52 24.90
CA ILE A 489 3.35 15.32 24.15
C ILE A 489 3.78 16.51 25.00
N SER A 490 5.08 16.71 25.15
CA SER A 490 5.66 17.83 25.90
C SER A 490 6.25 18.92 25.01
N LEU A 491 6.51 18.60 23.74
CA LEU A 491 7.21 19.48 22.81
C LEU A 491 6.66 19.30 21.38
N VAL A 492 6.63 20.41 20.63
CA VAL A 492 6.28 20.44 19.19
C VAL A 492 7.44 21.08 18.44
N LYS A 493 7.87 20.44 17.33
CA LYS A 493 8.91 20.97 16.44
C LYS A 493 8.22 21.58 15.21
N ILE A 494 8.47 22.85 14.95
CA ILE A 494 8.01 23.55 13.73
C ILE A 494 8.94 23.15 12.60
N ASP A 495 8.38 22.56 11.54
CA ASP A 495 9.16 22.11 10.40
C ASP A 495 9.97 23.25 9.75
N LYS A 496 11.18 22.93 9.34
CA LYS A 496 12.12 23.86 8.71
C LYS A 496 11.57 24.61 7.50
N SER A 497 10.62 24.02 6.75
CA SER A 497 10.05 24.65 5.56
C SER A 497 9.37 25.97 5.90
N PHE A 498 8.61 26.03 7.01
CA PHE A 498 7.98 27.27 7.46
C PHE A 498 9.00 28.31 7.92
N VAL A 499 10.06 27.87 8.63
CA VAL A 499 11.10 28.77 9.12
C VAL A 499 11.94 29.34 7.97
N GLN A 500 12.19 28.56 6.92
CA GLN A 500 12.93 29.03 5.74
C GLN A 500 12.14 30.08 4.93
N GLU A 501 10.82 30.06 4.97
CA GLU A 501 9.97 31.05 4.29
C GLU A 501 9.78 32.36 5.08
N LEU A 502 10.28 32.45 6.33
CA LEU A 502 10.21 33.67 7.14
C LEU A 502 10.87 34.85 6.45
N GLY A 503 10.14 35.97 6.41
CA GLY A 503 10.56 37.19 5.72
C GLY A 503 10.30 37.20 4.22
N GLN A 504 9.80 36.09 3.64
CA GLN A 504 9.41 35.98 2.23
C GLN A 504 7.91 35.75 2.06
N SER A 505 7.25 35.09 3.03
CA SER A 505 5.84 34.73 3.01
C SER A 505 5.15 35.21 4.30
N ALA A 506 4.14 36.06 4.15
CA ALA A 506 3.28 36.44 5.29
C ALA A 506 2.47 35.26 5.84
N ASP A 507 2.16 34.29 4.99
CA ASP A 507 1.42 33.07 5.39
C ASP A 507 2.27 32.20 6.33
N ALA A 508 3.56 32.04 6.05
CA ALA A 508 4.48 31.32 6.93
C ALA A 508 4.56 31.96 8.32
N GLU A 509 4.64 33.29 8.39
CA GLU A 509 4.61 34.01 9.66
C GLU A 509 3.31 33.77 10.46
N HIS A 510 2.16 33.78 9.78
CA HIS A 510 0.87 33.50 10.42
C HIS A 510 0.77 32.08 10.93
N ILE A 511 1.28 31.11 10.17
CA ILE A 511 1.30 29.70 10.56
C ILE A 511 2.17 29.50 11.79
N ILE A 512 3.40 30.01 11.81
CA ILE A 512 4.30 29.89 12.96
C ILE A 512 3.68 30.51 14.22
N ARG A 513 3.08 31.70 14.12
CA ARG A 513 2.36 32.34 15.23
C ARG A 513 1.22 31.48 15.75
N ALA A 514 0.45 30.91 14.84
CA ALA A 514 -0.67 30.05 15.21
C ALA A 514 -0.18 28.78 15.92
N ILE A 515 0.89 28.14 15.43
CA ILE A 515 1.48 26.95 16.05
C ILE A 515 1.98 27.26 17.46
N ILE A 516 2.77 28.32 17.66
CA ILE A 516 3.29 28.72 18.97
C ILE A 516 2.15 29.00 19.94
N SER A 517 1.17 29.82 19.53
CA SER A 517 0.01 30.16 20.37
C SER A 517 -0.80 28.94 20.77
N LEU A 518 -1.00 28.00 19.84
CA LEU A 518 -1.72 26.76 20.09
C LEU A 518 -0.96 25.86 21.07
N ALA A 519 0.32 25.62 20.83
CA ALA A 519 1.15 24.79 21.69
C ALA A 519 1.20 25.31 23.12
N HIS A 520 1.41 26.63 23.32
CA HIS A 520 1.41 27.26 24.62
C HIS A 520 0.05 27.19 25.33
N SER A 521 -1.06 27.28 24.57
CA SER A 521 -2.41 27.09 25.12
C SER A 521 -2.64 25.70 25.69
N LEU A 522 -1.91 24.72 25.15
CA LEU A 522 -1.90 23.31 25.60
C LEU A 522 -0.78 22.99 26.60
N GLN A 523 0.00 23.99 27.02
CA GLN A 523 1.17 23.87 27.90
C GLN A 523 2.26 22.96 27.29
N ILE A 524 2.44 23.01 25.96
CA ILE A 524 3.43 22.29 25.19
C ILE A 524 4.50 23.30 24.75
N SER A 525 5.77 22.95 24.90
CA SER A 525 6.92 23.76 24.45
C SER A 525 7.11 23.66 22.94
N VAL A 526 7.77 24.65 22.34
CA VAL A 526 7.97 24.73 20.90
C VAL A 526 9.44 24.87 20.55
N VAL A 527 9.90 24.04 19.63
CA VAL A 527 11.22 24.15 18.95
C VAL A 527 10.99 24.59 17.51
N ALA A 528 11.66 25.64 17.05
CA ALA A 528 11.70 25.98 15.63
C ALA A 528 12.95 25.44 14.97
N GLU A 529 12.76 24.66 13.89
CA GLU A 529 13.86 24.02 13.16
C GLU A 529 14.35 24.85 11.98
N GLY A 530 15.60 24.62 11.58
CA GLY A 530 16.18 25.20 10.38
C GLY A 530 16.45 26.70 10.45
N VAL A 531 16.70 27.23 11.65
CA VAL A 531 17.08 28.64 11.84
C VAL A 531 18.48 28.88 11.31
N GLU A 532 18.61 29.74 10.29
CA GLU A 532 19.86 30.02 9.59
C GLU A 532 20.26 31.51 9.63
N THR A 533 19.31 32.40 9.86
CA THR A 533 19.53 33.84 9.81
C THR A 533 19.11 34.57 11.10
N GLU A 534 19.75 35.72 11.35
CA GLU A 534 19.41 36.58 12.49
C GLU A 534 17.96 37.09 12.41
N GLY A 535 17.44 37.36 11.22
CA GLY A 535 16.05 37.79 11.05
C GLY A 535 15.05 36.73 11.46
N GLN A 536 15.30 35.45 11.16
CA GLN A 536 14.48 34.32 11.62
C GLN A 536 14.54 34.19 13.14
N LEU A 537 15.73 34.28 13.71
CA LEU A 537 15.93 34.25 15.17
C LEU A 537 15.15 35.35 15.87
N GLU A 538 15.25 36.59 15.41
CA GLU A 538 14.59 37.72 16.02
C GLU A 538 13.06 37.61 15.92
N PHE A 539 12.52 37.13 14.79
CA PHE A 539 11.09 36.87 14.65
C PHE A 539 10.62 35.82 15.66
N LEU A 540 11.31 34.70 15.79
CA LEU A 540 10.97 33.60 16.72
C LEU A 540 11.03 34.08 18.19
N ARG A 541 12.02 34.91 18.54
CA ARG A 541 12.15 35.52 19.84
C ARG A 541 10.97 36.45 20.17
N GLN A 542 10.53 37.27 19.20
CA GLN A 542 9.35 38.14 19.35
C GLN A 542 8.06 37.35 19.51
N GLN A 543 7.99 36.13 18.90
CA GLN A 543 6.83 35.25 19.05
C GLN A 543 6.90 34.38 20.31
N HIS A 544 7.92 34.53 21.16
CA HIS A 544 8.12 33.75 22.38
C HIS A 544 8.27 32.23 22.10
N CYS A 545 8.93 31.85 21.00
CA CYS A 545 9.33 30.46 20.78
C CYS A 545 10.28 30.04 21.91
N ASP A 546 10.14 28.81 22.41
CA ASP A 546 10.90 28.35 23.59
C ASP A 546 12.34 27.96 23.23
N GLU A 547 12.50 27.13 22.20
CA GLU A 547 13.81 26.62 21.76
C GLU A 547 13.94 26.79 20.24
N ILE A 548 15.17 26.80 19.78
CA ILE A 548 15.51 26.80 18.35
C ILE A 548 16.62 25.79 18.05
N GLN A 549 16.59 25.32 16.81
CA GLN A 549 17.60 24.45 16.24
C GLN A 549 17.91 24.90 14.81
N GLY A 550 19.20 25.00 14.45
CA GLY A 550 19.56 25.38 13.10
C GLY A 550 21.02 25.75 12.92
N TYR A 551 21.40 25.96 11.66
CA TYR A 551 22.78 26.24 11.27
C TYR A 551 23.25 27.63 11.73
N TYR A 552 22.34 28.49 12.19
CA TYR A 552 22.72 29.76 12.81
C TYR A 552 23.64 29.57 14.01
N TYR A 553 23.36 28.60 14.88
CA TYR A 553 24.20 28.27 16.03
C TYR A 553 25.20 27.18 15.73
N ALA A 554 24.75 26.05 15.21
CA ALA A 554 25.63 24.92 14.94
C ALA A 554 25.03 23.92 13.95
N ARG A 555 25.91 23.32 13.15
CA ARG A 555 25.59 22.14 12.34
C ARG A 555 25.66 20.89 13.21
N PRO A 556 25.01 19.77 12.83
CA PRO A 556 25.23 18.49 13.46
C PRO A 556 26.71 18.14 13.50
N MET A 557 27.21 17.75 14.69
CA MET A 557 28.63 17.50 14.90
C MET A 557 28.88 16.23 15.73
N PRO A 558 30.07 15.62 15.62
CA PRO A 558 30.48 14.52 16.50
C PRO A 558 30.49 14.91 17.99
N TRP A 559 30.34 13.91 18.86
CA TRP A 559 30.26 14.10 20.33
C TRP A 559 31.36 14.98 20.91
N ASN A 560 32.61 14.72 20.53
CA ASN A 560 33.76 15.48 21.07
C ASN A 560 33.71 16.97 20.70
N ASP A 561 33.15 17.31 19.55
CA ASP A 561 33.03 18.69 19.09
C ASP A 561 31.85 19.39 19.77
N LEU A 562 30.76 18.65 20.05
CA LEU A 562 29.64 19.15 20.87
C LEU A 562 30.13 19.52 22.30
N VAL A 563 30.89 18.66 22.93
CA VAL A 563 31.47 18.94 24.26
C VAL A 563 32.33 20.21 24.26
N LYS A 564 33.17 20.40 23.23
CA LYS A 564 33.94 21.65 23.06
C LYS A 564 33.02 22.87 22.85
N PHE A 565 31.96 22.72 22.06
CA PHE A 565 30.98 23.77 21.81
C PHE A 565 30.30 24.20 23.10
N MET A 566 29.77 23.29 23.89
CA MET A 566 29.10 23.56 25.18
C MET A 566 30.05 24.21 26.20
N ASN A 567 31.27 23.72 26.29
CA ASN A 567 32.29 24.33 27.19
C ASN A 567 32.59 25.79 26.82
N ARG A 568 32.63 26.14 25.54
CA ARG A 568 32.84 27.54 25.08
C ARG A 568 31.65 28.42 25.46
N GLN A 569 30.42 27.93 25.29
CA GLN A 569 29.23 28.69 25.67
C GLN A 569 29.19 28.96 27.17
N ASN A 570 29.45 27.96 28.00
CA ASN A 570 29.51 28.13 29.45
C ASN A 570 30.58 29.14 29.88
N GLN A 571 31.75 29.18 29.22
CA GLN A 571 32.78 30.17 29.50
C GLN A 571 32.34 31.61 29.10
N SER A 572 31.64 31.75 27.97
CA SER A 572 31.11 33.04 27.53
C SER A 572 30.03 33.58 28.45
N ALA A 573 29.12 32.72 28.93
CA ALA A 573 28.08 33.06 29.90
C ALA A 573 28.67 33.46 31.28
N CYS A 574 29.78 32.87 31.71
CA CYS A 574 30.50 33.26 32.94
C CYS A 574 31.19 34.62 32.83
N LEU A 575 31.57 35.06 31.64
CA LEU A 575 32.23 36.35 31.41
C LEU A 575 31.25 37.53 31.27
N GLN A 576 29.95 37.24 31.06
CA GLN A 576 28.89 38.23 30.93
C GLN A 576 28.09 38.44 32.23
N LYS A 577 28.25 37.58 33.23
CA LYS A 577 27.76 37.73 34.61
C LYS A 577 28.86 38.39 35.48
#